data_675e2b8ccf27ff46f9e0123a99c9d806
#
_entry.id   675e2b8ccf27ff46f9e0123a99c9d806
#
_cell.length_a   1.000
_cell.length_b   1.000
_cell.length_c   1.000
_cell.angle_alpha   90.00
_cell.angle_beta   90.00
_cell.angle_gamma   90.00
#
_symmetry.space_group_name_H-M   'P 1'
#
loop_
_entity.id
_entity.type
_entity.pdbx_description
1 polymer ?
#
loop_
_entity_poly.entity_id
_entity_poly.type
_entity_poly.pdbx_seq_one_letter_code
_entity_poly.pdbx_strand_id
1 'polypeptide(L)'
;SMQQVWSATALHKALVGTELFQGKRASVELIDGSEASLHVTMHEYGDLPLFIAVFGEQIIVEALLWPVSDVRDLTKFNEEVLRTHKLFPLSSIGLERLADGTDCYTMFGALSSGSALSDVVFEIELLADNVIKATEAYENHLAMPA
;
A
#
# COMPACT_ATOMS: atom_id res chain seq x y z
N SER A 1 -15.93 -21.60 16.27
CA SER A 1 -14.46 -21.67 16.29
C SER A 1 -13.87 -20.28 16.22
N MET A 2 -12.88 -20.05 17.04
CA MET A 2 -12.19 -18.77 16.98
C MET A 2 -11.36 -18.67 15.72
N GLN A 3 -11.63 -17.64 14.95
CA GLN A 3 -10.87 -17.36 13.75
C GLN A 3 -9.47 -16.86 14.17
N GLN A 4 -8.43 -17.46 13.60
CA GLN A 4 -7.07 -17.03 13.86
C GLN A 4 -6.82 -15.71 13.16
N VAL A 5 -6.25 -14.77 13.90
CA VAL A 5 -5.90 -13.45 13.35
C VAL A 5 -4.39 -13.31 13.27
N TRP A 6 -3.92 -12.54 12.26
CA TRP A 6 -2.51 -12.27 12.12
C TRP A 6 -2.04 -11.22 13.12
N SER A 7 -0.82 -11.41 13.61
CA SER A 7 0.00 -10.35 14.17
C SER A 7 1.03 -9.96 13.12
N ALA A 8 1.68 -8.81 13.26
CA ALA A 8 2.73 -8.40 12.33
C ALA A 8 3.86 -9.44 12.29
N THR A 9 4.27 -9.95 13.43
CA THR A 9 5.34 -10.95 13.52
C THR A 9 4.96 -12.26 12.82
N ALA A 10 3.75 -12.76 13.07
CA ALA A 10 3.29 -14.01 12.45
C ALA A 10 3.12 -13.83 10.93
N LEU A 11 2.60 -12.69 10.51
CA LEU A 11 2.44 -12.39 9.09
C LEU A 11 3.80 -12.30 8.39
N HIS A 12 4.76 -11.63 9.00
CA HIS A 12 6.13 -11.55 8.47
C HIS A 12 6.70 -12.95 8.22
N LYS A 13 6.65 -13.81 9.24
CA LYS A 13 7.16 -15.17 9.16
C LYS A 13 6.48 -15.96 8.03
N ALA A 14 5.16 -15.83 7.91
CA ALA A 14 4.41 -16.53 6.86
C ALA A 14 4.73 -15.99 5.46
N LEU A 15 4.81 -14.67 5.30
CA LEU A 15 5.11 -14.04 4.01
C LEU A 15 6.47 -14.45 3.48
N VAL A 16 7.48 -14.51 4.34
CA VAL A 16 8.84 -14.92 3.95
C VAL A 16 8.85 -16.28 3.25
N GLY A 17 7.95 -17.18 3.63
CA GLY A 17 7.87 -18.52 3.04
C GLY A 17 7.11 -18.58 1.71
N THR A 18 6.48 -17.49 1.28
CA THR A 18 5.71 -17.49 0.02
C THR A 18 6.60 -17.34 -1.20
N GLU A 19 6.10 -17.72 -2.36
CA GLU A 19 6.84 -17.66 -3.62
C GLU A 19 7.29 -16.24 -3.97
N LEU A 20 6.45 -15.25 -3.73
CA LEU A 20 6.77 -13.84 -3.99
C LEU A 20 8.11 -13.44 -3.35
N PHE A 21 8.33 -13.85 -2.10
CA PHE A 21 9.53 -13.48 -1.35
C PHE A 21 10.66 -14.50 -1.53
N GLN A 22 10.35 -15.78 -1.62
CA GLN A 22 11.34 -16.82 -1.89
C GLN A 22 11.95 -16.68 -3.29
N GLY A 23 11.12 -16.30 -4.26
CA GLY A 23 11.55 -16.03 -5.63
C GLY A 23 12.29 -14.71 -5.81
N LYS A 24 12.47 -13.95 -4.74
CA LYS A 24 13.19 -12.66 -4.71
C LYS A 24 12.57 -11.59 -5.62
N ARG A 25 11.28 -11.69 -5.91
CA ARG A 25 10.54 -10.63 -6.60
C ARG A 25 10.20 -9.49 -5.66
N ALA A 26 10.24 -9.75 -4.37
CA ALA A 26 10.05 -8.78 -3.31
C ALA A 26 10.85 -9.18 -2.09
N SER A 27 11.07 -8.24 -1.18
CA SER A 27 11.63 -8.49 0.15
C SER A 27 10.74 -7.88 1.22
N VAL A 28 10.78 -8.43 2.42
CA VAL A 28 9.99 -7.94 3.55
C VAL A 28 10.86 -7.90 4.80
N GLU A 29 10.69 -6.83 5.55
CA GLU A 29 11.42 -6.56 6.78
C GLU A 29 10.44 -6.24 7.89
N LEU A 30 10.63 -6.86 9.05
CA LEU A 30 9.86 -6.54 10.25
C LEU A 30 10.52 -5.34 10.93
N ILE A 31 9.77 -4.28 11.09
CA ILE A 31 10.24 -3.07 11.77
C ILE A 31 9.68 -3.07 13.18
N ASP A 32 10.56 -3.21 14.16
CA ASP A 32 10.19 -3.14 15.56
C ASP A 32 9.91 -1.70 15.98
N GLY A 33 9.02 -1.55 16.95
CA GLY A 33 8.63 -0.27 17.50
C GLY A 33 7.54 -0.46 18.53
N SER A 34 6.92 0.62 18.98
CA SER A 34 5.76 0.55 19.87
C SER A 34 4.63 -0.27 19.23
N GLU A 35 4.53 -0.20 17.90
CA GLU A 35 3.70 -1.09 17.08
C GLU A 35 4.57 -1.63 15.95
N ALA A 36 4.67 -2.96 15.85
CA ALA A 36 5.43 -3.59 14.79
C ALA A 36 4.74 -3.38 13.44
N SER A 37 5.53 -3.12 12.40
CA SER A 37 5.06 -2.96 11.04
C SER A 37 5.94 -3.74 10.08
N LEU A 38 5.47 -3.95 8.85
CA LEU A 38 6.23 -4.61 7.80
C LEU A 38 6.58 -3.63 6.71
N HIS A 39 7.81 -3.72 6.24
CA HIS A 39 8.32 -2.94 5.13
C HIS A 39 8.56 -3.87 3.97
N VAL A 40 7.82 -3.71 2.89
CA VAL A 40 7.94 -4.54 1.70
C VAL A 40 8.58 -3.71 0.60
N THR A 41 9.51 -4.31 -0.11
CA THR A 41 10.10 -3.71 -1.31
C THR A 41 9.73 -4.57 -2.50
N MET A 42 9.01 -3.99 -3.46
CA MET A 42 8.56 -4.69 -4.67
C MET A 42 9.57 -4.48 -5.77
N HIS A 43 10.51 -5.42 -5.92
CA HIS A 43 11.63 -5.26 -6.85
C HIS A 43 11.21 -5.15 -8.31
N GLU A 44 10.16 -5.88 -8.71
CA GLU A 44 9.63 -5.84 -10.08
C GLU A 44 8.93 -4.52 -10.43
N TYR A 45 8.71 -3.66 -9.43
CA TYR A 45 8.03 -2.37 -9.59
C TYR A 45 8.97 -1.20 -9.26
N GLY A 46 10.24 -1.33 -9.66
CA GLY A 46 11.23 -0.29 -9.43
C GLY A 46 11.56 -0.09 -7.95
N ASP A 47 11.60 -1.19 -7.18
CA ASP A 47 11.84 -1.17 -5.75
C ASP A 47 10.79 -0.36 -4.98
N LEU A 48 9.54 -0.44 -5.42
CA LEU A 48 8.42 0.28 -4.78
C LEU A 48 8.28 -0.16 -3.32
N PRO A 49 8.33 0.78 -2.36
CA PRO A 49 8.12 0.44 -0.96
C PRO A 49 6.62 0.35 -0.65
N LEU A 50 6.24 -0.69 0.07
CA LEU A 50 4.91 -0.84 0.64
C LEU A 50 5.05 -1.02 2.15
N PHE A 51 4.03 -0.61 2.88
CA PHE A 51 4.00 -0.69 4.34
C PHE A 51 2.79 -1.52 4.74
N ILE A 52 2.98 -2.45 5.66
CA ILE A 52 1.88 -3.25 6.17
C ILE A 52 1.75 -3.03 7.66
N ALA A 53 0.55 -2.66 8.10
CA ALA A 53 0.20 -2.54 9.50
C ALA A 53 -0.90 -3.53 9.83
N VAL A 54 -0.77 -4.18 10.97
CA VAL A 54 -1.78 -5.10 11.50
C VAL A 54 -2.25 -4.53 12.82
N PHE A 55 -3.49 -4.09 12.89
CA PHE A 55 -4.04 -3.54 14.11
C PHE A 55 -5.52 -3.90 14.23
N GLY A 56 -5.83 -4.49 15.38
CA GLY A 56 -7.21 -4.89 15.64
C GLY A 56 -7.73 -5.88 14.59
N GLU A 57 -8.79 -5.50 13.95
CA GLU A 57 -9.54 -6.35 13.03
C GLU A 57 -9.03 -6.28 11.59
N GLN A 58 -8.05 -5.42 11.30
CA GLN A 58 -7.66 -5.20 9.92
C GLN A 58 -6.15 -5.20 9.69
N ILE A 59 -5.82 -5.57 8.46
CA ILE A 59 -4.51 -5.41 7.86
C ILE A 59 -4.63 -4.29 6.84
N ILE A 60 -3.74 -3.30 6.91
CA ILE A 60 -3.63 -2.26 5.88
C ILE A 60 -2.33 -2.47 5.13
N VAL A 61 -2.41 -2.55 3.80
CA VAL A 61 -1.25 -2.52 2.91
C VAL A 61 -1.28 -1.17 2.21
N GLU A 62 -0.20 -0.40 2.31
CA GLU A 62 -0.21 0.99 1.87
C GLU A 62 1.04 1.36 1.10
N ALA A 63 0.88 2.25 0.12
CA ALA A 63 1.97 2.88 -0.61
C ALA A 63 1.78 4.40 -0.58
N LEU A 64 2.89 5.14 -0.51
CA LEU A 64 2.85 6.58 -0.74
C LEU A 64 2.79 6.81 -2.24
N LEU A 65 1.88 7.69 -2.68
CA LEU A 65 1.79 8.05 -4.10
C LEU A 65 2.66 9.28 -4.40
N TRP A 66 2.20 10.45 -4.00
CA TRP A 66 2.91 11.70 -4.21
C TRP A 66 2.45 12.74 -3.19
N PRO A 67 3.33 13.70 -2.86
CA PRO A 67 2.92 14.78 -1.98
C PRO A 67 1.89 15.68 -2.65
N VAL A 68 1.06 16.32 -1.83
CA VAL A 68 0.04 17.26 -2.29
C VAL A 68 0.65 18.36 -3.15
N SER A 69 1.89 18.79 -2.82
CA SER A 69 2.60 19.83 -3.58
C SER A 69 2.88 19.46 -5.04
N ASP A 70 2.82 18.17 -5.40
CA ASP A 70 3.03 17.73 -6.77
C ASP A 70 1.75 17.76 -7.61
N VAL A 71 0.60 18.10 -7.02
CA VAL A 71 -0.68 18.16 -7.70
C VAL A 71 -0.99 19.60 -8.11
N ARG A 72 -1.34 19.80 -9.37
CA ARG A 72 -1.56 21.16 -9.93
C ARG A 72 -2.81 21.85 -9.40
N ASP A 73 -3.92 21.13 -9.33
CA ASP A 73 -5.22 21.64 -8.89
C ASP A 73 -5.85 20.61 -7.98
N LEU A 74 -5.77 20.86 -6.69
CA LEU A 74 -6.23 19.89 -5.67
C LEU A 74 -7.72 19.62 -5.74
N THR A 75 -8.53 20.65 -5.93
CA THR A 75 -9.98 20.50 -6.00
C THR A 75 -10.38 19.60 -7.17
N LYS A 76 -9.80 19.85 -8.33
CA LYS A 76 -10.07 19.08 -9.53
C LYS A 76 -9.57 17.65 -9.41
N PHE A 77 -8.37 17.46 -8.88
CA PHE A 77 -7.78 16.14 -8.70
C PHE A 77 -8.59 15.32 -7.68
N ASN A 78 -8.94 15.91 -6.55
CA ASN A 78 -9.72 15.22 -5.52
C ASN A 78 -11.08 14.75 -6.07
N GLU A 79 -11.74 15.58 -6.86
CA GLU A 79 -12.99 15.19 -7.50
C GLU A 79 -12.78 14.03 -8.47
N GLU A 80 -11.74 14.08 -9.29
CA GLU A 80 -11.44 13.02 -10.25
C GLU A 80 -11.14 11.70 -9.54
N VAL A 81 -10.36 11.72 -8.48
CA VAL A 81 -10.06 10.53 -7.68
C VAL A 81 -11.35 9.89 -7.17
N LEU A 82 -12.25 10.71 -6.60
CA LEU A 82 -13.51 10.19 -6.07
C LEU A 82 -14.40 9.59 -7.17
N ARG A 83 -14.39 10.18 -8.36
CA ARG A 83 -15.20 9.68 -9.48
C ARG A 83 -14.63 8.43 -10.13
N THR A 84 -13.33 8.24 -10.07
CA THR A 84 -12.61 7.15 -10.75
C THR A 84 -12.06 6.09 -9.79
N HIS A 85 -12.47 6.15 -8.54
CA HIS A 85 -11.92 5.31 -7.47
C HIS A 85 -12.02 3.81 -7.78
N LYS A 86 -13.11 3.39 -8.41
CA LYS A 86 -13.36 1.98 -8.71
C LYS A 86 -12.55 1.43 -9.89
N LEU A 87 -11.76 2.26 -10.55
CA LEU A 87 -10.84 1.80 -11.60
C LEU A 87 -9.68 1.00 -11.05
N PHE A 88 -9.43 1.09 -9.74
CA PHE A 88 -8.34 0.37 -9.08
C PHE A 88 -8.94 -0.69 -8.15
N PRO A 89 -9.11 -1.94 -8.64
CA PRO A 89 -9.75 -2.99 -7.86
C PRO A 89 -9.10 -3.18 -6.49
N LEU A 90 -9.91 -3.23 -5.45
CA LEU A 90 -9.51 -3.45 -4.04
C LEU A 90 -8.64 -2.35 -3.44
N SER A 91 -8.20 -1.37 -4.20
CA SER A 91 -7.37 -0.27 -3.70
C SER A 91 -8.19 1.00 -3.55
N SER A 92 -7.81 1.79 -2.57
CA SER A 92 -8.40 3.11 -2.30
C SER A 92 -7.30 4.15 -2.24
N ILE A 93 -7.66 5.39 -2.52
CA ILE A 93 -6.72 6.52 -2.42
C ILE A 93 -7.15 7.38 -1.24
N GLY A 94 -6.20 7.72 -0.38
CA GLY A 94 -6.42 8.57 0.77
C GLY A 94 -5.46 9.74 0.80
N LEU A 95 -5.68 10.63 1.74
CA LEU A 95 -4.83 11.78 1.98
C LEU A 95 -4.39 11.73 3.44
N GLU A 96 -3.09 11.73 3.66
CA GLU A 96 -2.51 11.58 4.98
C GLU A 96 -1.47 12.66 5.27
N ARG A 97 -1.40 13.03 6.54
CA ARG A 97 -0.30 13.89 7.03
C ARG A 97 0.78 12.99 7.58
N LEU A 98 1.98 13.11 6.99
CA LEU A 98 3.14 12.34 7.42
C LEU A 98 3.76 12.95 8.68
N ALA A 99 4.68 12.22 9.32
CA ALA A 99 5.31 12.63 10.57
C ALA A 99 6.06 13.97 10.44
N ASP A 100 6.57 14.29 9.25
CA ASP A 100 7.28 15.55 8.98
C ASP A 100 6.34 16.73 8.69
N GLY A 101 5.02 16.51 8.75
CA GLY A 101 4.01 17.53 8.46
C GLY A 101 3.61 17.63 6.99
N THR A 102 4.21 16.84 6.11
CA THR A 102 3.87 16.81 4.68
C THR A 102 2.53 16.10 4.48
N ASP A 103 1.64 16.69 3.69
CA ASP A 103 0.43 16.02 3.24
C ASP A 103 0.73 15.22 1.98
N CYS A 104 0.34 13.96 1.97
CA CYS A 104 0.68 13.02 0.91
C CYS A 104 -0.53 12.19 0.51
N TYR A 105 -0.72 11.99 -0.78
CA TYR A 105 -1.68 11.01 -1.27
C TYR A 105 -1.10 9.61 -1.09
N THR A 106 -1.97 8.70 -0.63
CA THR A 106 -1.60 7.31 -0.42
C THR A 106 -2.56 6.41 -1.17
N MET A 107 -2.11 5.21 -1.50
CA MET A 107 -2.98 4.17 -2.01
C MET A 107 -2.90 2.99 -1.04
N PHE A 108 -4.04 2.42 -0.71
CA PHE A 108 -4.06 1.35 0.28
C PHE A 108 -5.15 0.32 -0.02
N GLY A 109 -4.95 -0.86 0.52
CA GLY A 109 -5.98 -1.88 0.58
C GLY A 109 -6.15 -2.34 2.02
N ALA A 110 -7.38 -2.65 2.40
CA ALA A 110 -7.71 -3.12 3.73
C ALA A 110 -8.27 -4.53 3.65
N LEU A 111 -7.78 -5.39 4.55
CA LEU A 111 -8.24 -6.78 4.67
C LEU A 111 -8.58 -7.07 6.13
N SER A 112 -9.43 -8.08 6.33
CA SER A 112 -9.62 -8.63 7.67
C SER A 112 -8.30 -9.21 8.18
N SER A 113 -8.01 -9.01 9.47
CA SER A 113 -6.84 -9.63 10.10
C SER A 113 -6.92 -11.16 10.14
N GLY A 114 -8.09 -11.73 9.84
CA GLY A 114 -8.29 -13.18 9.66
C GLY A 114 -8.17 -13.66 8.22
N SER A 115 -7.73 -12.82 7.30
CA SER A 115 -7.61 -13.19 5.89
C SER A 115 -6.61 -14.31 5.66
N ALA A 116 -6.85 -15.14 4.63
CA ALA A 116 -5.90 -16.14 4.22
C ALA A 116 -4.59 -15.48 3.74
N LEU A 117 -3.47 -16.16 3.95
CA LEU A 117 -2.17 -15.67 3.51
C LEU A 117 -2.15 -15.36 2.01
N SER A 118 -2.79 -16.21 1.20
CA SER A 118 -2.88 -16.00 -0.25
C SER A 118 -3.60 -14.69 -0.60
N ASP A 119 -4.59 -14.28 0.18
CA ASP A 119 -5.30 -13.02 -0.02
C ASP A 119 -4.41 -11.82 0.30
N VAL A 120 -3.59 -11.95 1.33
CA VAL A 120 -2.63 -10.90 1.69
C VAL A 120 -1.58 -10.73 0.59
N VAL A 121 -1.04 -11.84 0.07
CA VAL A 121 -0.08 -11.80 -1.04
C VAL A 121 -0.72 -11.17 -2.29
N PHE A 122 -1.95 -11.57 -2.60
CA PHE A 122 -2.70 -11.00 -3.72
C PHE A 122 -2.85 -9.49 -3.59
N GLU A 123 -3.20 -9.02 -2.38
CA GLU A 123 -3.35 -7.59 -2.11
C GLU A 123 -2.02 -6.83 -2.27
N ILE A 124 -0.92 -7.41 -1.83
CA ILE A 124 0.41 -6.81 -1.99
C ILE A 124 0.72 -6.60 -3.48
N GLU A 125 0.53 -7.64 -4.29
CA GLU A 125 0.84 -7.58 -5.72
C GLU A 125 -0.12 -6.65 -6.46
N LEU A 126 -1.40 -6.70 -6.13
CA LEU A 126 -2.40 -5.84 -6.77
C LEU A 126 -2.17 -4.37 -6.43
N LEU A 127 -1.84 -4.06 -5.17
CA LEU A 127 -1.55 -2.69 -4.79
C LEU A 127 -0.37 -2.13 -5.57
N ALA A 128 0.71 -2.90 -5.70
CA ALA A 128 1.87 -2.46 -6.47
C ALA A 128 1.50 -2.17 -7.92
N ASP A 129 0.70 -3.05 -8.54
CA ASP A 129 0.21 -2.85 -9.91
C ASP A 129 -0.67 -1.60 -10.01
N ASN A 130 -1.58 -1.41 -9.06
CA ASN A 130 -2.47 -0.26 -9.04
C ASN A 130 -1.75 1.07 -8.81
N VAL A 131 -0.65 1.07 -8.05
CA VAL A 131 0.19 2.29 -7.89
C VAL A 131 0.74 2.74 -9.23
N ILE A 132 1.27 1.81 -10.03
CA ILE A 132 1.79 2.13 -11.35
C ILE A 132 0.66 2.64 -12.26
N LYS A 133 -0.47 1.95 -12.26
CA LYS A 133 -1.64 2.34 -13.05
C LYS A 133 -2.17 3.72 -12.65
N ALA A 134 -2.22 4.03 -11.37
CA ALA A 134 -2.67 5.33 -10.88
C ALA A 134 -1.74 6.45 -11.33
N THR A 135 -0.44 6.22 -11.26
CA THR A 135 0.56 7.20 -11.70
C THR A 135 0.37 7.53 -13.18
N GLU A 136 0.12 6.53 -14.01
CA GLU A 136 -0.16 6.72 -15.43
C GLU A 136 -1.51 7.43 -15.66
N ALA A 137 -2.55 6.98 -14.95
CA ALA A 137 -3.91 7.51 -15.12
C ALA A 137 -4.02 8.99 -14.74
N TYR A 138 -3.27 9.40 -13.72
CA TYR A 138 -3.35 10.75 -13.16
C TYR A 138 -2.18 11.65 -13.55
N GLU A 139 -1.31 11.23 -14.46
CA GLU A 139 -0.10 12.01 -14.78
C GLU A 139 -0.38 13.44 -15.20
N ASN A 140 -1.53 13.70 -15.86
CA ASN A 140 -1.91 15.04 -16.28
C ASN A 140 -2.22 15.98 -15.11
N HIS A 141 -2.48 15.45 -13.94
CA HIS A 141 -2.73 16.22 -12.71
C HIS A 141 -1.45 16.54 -11.95
N LEU A 142 -0.33 15.89 -12.31
CA LEU A 142 0.92 16.04 -11.61
C LEU A 142 1.79 17.11 -12.23
N ALA A 143 2.43 17.93 -11.38
CA ALA A 143 3.45 18.86 -11.82
C ALA A 143 4.69 18.06 -12.20
N MET A 144 5.16 18.20 -13.44
CA MET A 144 6.39 17.55 -13.85
C MET A 144 7.56 18.24 -13.17
N PRO A 145 8.53 17.48 -12.62
CA PRO A 145 9.75 18.10 -12.13
C PRO A 145 10.45 18.82 -13.26
N ALA A 146 10.97 20.00 -12.95
CA ALA A 146 11.71 20.80 -13.90
C ALA A 146 13.01 20.10 -14.31
#